data_09f1b757deeab7788f2a056ab5d9e469
#
_entry.id   09f1b757deeab7788f2a056ab5d9e469
#
_cell.length_a   1.000
_cell.length_b   1.000
_cell.length_c   1.000
_cell.angle_alpha   90.00
_cell.angle_beta   90.00
_cell.angle_gamma   90.00
#
_symmetry.space_group_name_H-M   'P 1'
#
loop_
_entity.id
_entity.type
_entity.pdbx_description
1 polymer ?
#
loop_
_entity_poly.entity_id
_entity_poly.type
_entity_poly.pdbx_seq_one_letter_code
_entity_poly.pdbx_strand_id
1 'polypeptide(L)'
;MQTTMWGIRSSEAMNAWRRDCWTIPLRASTNTSTELDFLVEAPDVTATPVAEWMQRYASEQVAKHPKELLRGSSLGAVVTSVTRTLPGQPEVQALEKVAPNDVRIAFLSNDHTRANLIFPIANIPLSERGKLLDQMKADLHPPAGVRATPAGLAVVGVALVHALQANRTEMTFLALVLVALWLLLVYRSLAKVLLTLVPVLVAVGLSAIVVYATGLELSPLTSVAGPLVIAVGTEFAVLIATRYVEERERGRTPADAVRTGIVRIGRAFVASGLTLVGGFAVIATSRFPLLRDFGIIVALNTLVALLVALVLLPPLLVWADGHPRIKSFSPGPGLLGIPTEPMVVTPGSETPTDVTV
;
A
#
# COMPACT_ATOMS: atom_id res chain seq x y z
N MET A 1 -57.24 22.70 29.38
CA MET A 1 -56.09 23.61 29.25
C MET A 1 -54.87 22.75 28.89
N GLN A 2 -54.70 22.53 27.62
CA GLN A 2 -53.54 21.78 27.10
C GLN A 2 -52.50 22.78 26.63
N THR A 3 -51.41 22.86 27.35
CA THR A 3 -50.28 23.72 27.06
C THR A 3 -49.54 23.16 25.86
N THR A 4 -49.52 23.91 24.80
CA THR A 4 -48.76 23.75 23.57
C THR A 4 -47.27 23.78 23.87
N MET A 5 -46.64 22.61 23.99
CA MET A 5 -45.23 22.41 23.94
C MET A 5 -44.86 22.04 22.48
N TRP A 6 -43.96 22.81 21.88
CA TRP A 6 -43.42 22.68 20.52
C TRP A 6 -44.13 23.52 19.44
N GLY A 7 -43.55 24.67 19.14
CA GLY A 7 -43.97 25.59 18.06
C GLY A 7 -43.73 25.09 16.61
N ILE A 8 -43.92 23.82 16.34
CA ILE A 8 -43.87 23.27 14.99
C ILE A 8 -45.32 22.92 14.58
N ARG A 9 -45.95 23.90 13.96
CA ARG A 9 -47.36 23.86 13.56
C ARG A 9 -47.59 23.41 12.12
N SER A 10 -46.80 22.53 11.55
CA SER A 10 -47.24 21.85 10.33
C SER A 10 -46.52 20.51 10.12
N SER A 11 -47.29 19.52 9.71
CA SER A 11 -46.78 18.22 9.26
C SER A 11 -45.77 18.37 8.10
N GLU A 12 -45.84 19.46 7.34
CA GLU A 12 -44.94 19.78 6.25
C GLU A 12 -43.56 20.22 6.73
N ALA A 13 -43.47 21.05 7.78
CA ALA A 13 -42.16 21.44 8.36
C ALA A 13 -41.48 20.24 9.02
N MET A 14 -42.23 19.34 9.63
CA MET A 14 -41.73 18.09 10.21
C MET A 14 -41.28 17.10 9.11
N ASN A 15 -42.00 17.05 7.99
CA ASN A 15 -41.63 16.20 6.85
C ASN A 15 -40.48 16.77 6.01
N ALA A 16 -40.38 18.09 5.90
CA ALA A 16 -39.22 18.76 5.32
C ALA A 16 -37.98 18.55 6.20
N TRP A 17 -38.14 18.72 7.51
CA TRP A 17 -37.08 18.44 8.49
C TRP A 17 -36.64 16.98 8.48
N ARG A 18 -37.55 16.01 8.42
CA ARG A 18 -37.24 14.60 8.24
C ARG A 18 -36.40 14.35 6.97
N ARG A 19 -36.73 14.98 5.86
CA ARG A 19 -35.97 14.84 4.60
C ARG A 19 -34.60 15.47 4.70
N ASP A 20 -34.48 16.63 5.28
CA ASP A 20 -33.25 17.40 5.27
C ASP A 20 -32.26 16.98 6.38
N CYS A 21 -32.72 16.64 7.58
CA CYS A 21 -31.86 16.22 8.68
C CYS A 21 -31.47 14.74 8.64
N TRP A 22 -32.32 13.86 8.11
CA TRP A 22 -32.05 12.42 8.08
C TRP A 22 -31.39 11.94 6.78
N THR A 23 -31.54 12.68 5.70
CA THR A 23 -30.87 12.34 4.44
C THR A 23 -29.41 12.84 4.37
N ILE A 24 -29.03 13.77 5.23
CA ILE A 24 -27.69 14.35 5.24
C ILE A 24 -26.60 13.35 5.68
N PRO A 25 -26.73 12.60 6.80
CA PRO A 25 -25.76 11.56 7.17
C PRO A 25 -25.73 10.38 6.19
N LEU A 26 -26.91 9.95 5.71
CA LEU A 26 -27.04 8.80 4.80
C LEU A 26 -26.57 9.11 3.37
N ARG A 27 -26.72 10.34 2.88
CA ARG A 27 -26.14 10.73 1.57
C ARG A 27 -24.63 10.91 1.62
N ALA A 28 -24.06 11.29 2.75
CA ALA A 28 -22.61 11.34 2.92
C ALA A 28 -22.00 9.94 2.91
N SER A 29 -22.68 8.94 3.49
CA SER A 29 -22.17 7.55 3.54
C SER A 29 -22.25 6.82 2.18
N THR A 30 -23.13 7.23 1.27
CA THR A 30 -23.29 6.58 -0.05
C THR A 30 -22.35 7.11 -1.13
N ASN A 31 -21.64 8.21 -0.88
CA ASN A 31 -20.78 8.84 -1.89
C ASN A 31 -19.31 8.91 -1.44
N THR A 32 -18.71 7.78 -1.12
CA THR A 32 -17.23 7.59 -0.97
C THR A 32 -16.50 8.59 -0.08
N SER A 33 -17.18 9.32 0.77
CA SER A 33 -16.53 10.18 1.76
C SER A 33 -15.89 9.30 2.83
N THR A 34 -14.60 9.34 2.92
CA THR A 34 -13.88 8.78 4.04
C THR A 34 -14.24 9.62 5.25
N GLU A 35 -14.65 8.97 6.33
CA GLU A 35 -15.03 9.62 7.57
C GLU A 35 -13.91 9.45 8.59
N LEU A 36 -13.60 10.51 9.35
CA LEU A 36 -12.81 10.44 10.57
C LEU A 36 -13.77 10.39 11.75
N ASP A 37 -13.67 9.32 12.51
CA ASP A 37 -14.50 9.11 13.68
C ASP A 37 -13.66 9.31 14.94
N PHE A 38 -14.28 9.85 15.98
CA PHE A 38 -13.74 9.90 17.32
C PHE A 38 -14.72 9.25 18.28
N LEU A 39 -14.28 8.17 18.89
CA LEU A 39 -15.03 7.48 19.92
C LEU A 39 -14.87 8.24 21.24
N VAL A 40 -15.96 8.72 21.80
CA VAL A 40 -16.03 9.38 23.10
C VAL A 40 -16.61 8.42 24.09
N GLU A 41 -15.89 8.16 25.18
CA GLU A 41 -16.29 7.28 26.28
C GLU A 41 -16.40 8.10 27.56
N ALA A 42 -17.52 8.00 28.23
CA ALA A 42 -17.79 8.64 29.52
C ALA A 42 -18.80 7.81 30.33
N PRO A 43 -18.91 8.01 31.63
CA PRO A 43 -19.96 7.38 32.44
C PRO A 43 -21.38 7.67 31.90
N ASP A 44 -21.58 8.87 31.37
CA ASP A 44 -22.79 9.29 30.64
C ASP A 44 -22.42 10.34 29.58
N VAL A 45 -22.40 9.93 28.32
CA VAL A 45 -22.06 10.81 27.19
C VAL A 45 -23.18 11.80 26.86
N THR A 46 -24.38 11.60 27.43
CA THR A 46 -25.52 12.52 27.26
C THR A 46 -25.48 13.67 28.27
N ALA A 47 -24.59 13.61 29.26
CA ALA A 47 -24.41 14.67 30.22
C ALA A 47 -24.05 16.00 29.52
N THR A 48 -24.67 17.10 29.94
CA THR A 48 -24.52 18.43 29.35
C THR A 48 -23.06 18.83 29.11
N PRO A 49 -22.11 18.71 30.08
CA PRO A 49 -20.72 19.14 29.87
C PRO A 49 -20.01 18.31 28.80
N VAL A 50 -20.38 17.05 28.61
CA VAL A 50 -19.81 16.17 27.59
C VAL A 50 -20.37 16.54 26.21
N ALA A 51 -21.68 16.73 26.11
CA ALA A 51 -22.35 17.10 24.88
C ALA A 51 -21.90 18.49 24.38
N GLU A 52 -21.76 19.46 25.27
CA GLU A 52 -21.24 20.79 24.95
C GLU A 52 -19.77 20.74 24.49
N TRP A 53 -18.94 19.94 25.13
CA TRP A 53 -17.56 19.74 24.71
C TRP A 53 -17.48 19.11 23.32
N MET A 54 -18.24 18.04 23.06
CA MET A 54 -18.26 17.40 21.75
C MET A 54 -18.69 18.37 20.65
N GLN A 55 -19.70 19.21 20.89
CA GLN A 55 -20.16 20.20 19.93
C GLN A 55 -19.14 21.30 19.70
N ARG A 56 -18.52 21.82 20.78
CA ARG A 56 -17.45 22.84 20.69
C ARG A 56 -16.29 22.31 19.89
N TYR A 57 -15.79 21.14 20.24
CA TYR A 57 -14.70 20.50 19.53
C TYR A 57 -15.04 20.30 18.04
N ALA A 58 -16.23 19.79 17.71
CA ALA A 58 -16.68 19.61 16.35
C ALA A 58 -16.68 20.95 15.56
N SER A 59 -17.22 22.00 16.15
CA SER A 59 -17.28 23.33 15.50
C SER A 59 -15.90 23.96 15.33
N GLU A 60 -15.02 23.85 16.33
CA GLU A 60 -13.65 24.35 16.27
C GLU A 60 -12.83 23.64 15.19
N GLN A 61 -12.91 22.31 15.08
CA GLN A 61 -12.17 21.58 14.06
C GLN A 61 -12.63 21.93 12.64
N VAL A 62 -13.94 22.05 12.41
CA VAL A 62 -14.47 22.47 11.12
C VAL A 62 -14.06 23.92 10.78
N ALA A 63 -14.01 24.81 11.76
CA ALA A 63 -13.55 26.18 11.55
C ALA A 63 -12.06 26.26 11.26
N LYS A 64 -11.22 25.41 11.87
CA LYS A 64 -9.78 25.32 11.61
C LYS A 64 -9.45 24.70 10.25
N HIS A 65 -10.25 23.73 9.81
CA HIS A 65 -10.00 22.93 8.61
C HIS A 65 -11.16 22.96 7.60
N PRO A 66 -11.57 24.16 7.11
CA PRO A 66 -12.79 24.31 6.30
C PRO A 66 -12.68 23.71 4.89
N LYS A 67 -11.46 23.37 4.43
CA LYS A 67 -11.23 22.74 3.12
C LYS A 67 -11.19 21.23 3.20
N GLU A 68 -10.72 20.71 4.32
CA GLU A 68 -10.52 19.28 4.57
C GLU A 68 -11.76 18.64 5.18
N LEU A 69 -12.42 19.33 6.13
CA LEU A 69 -13.62 18.86 6.82
C LEU A 69 -14.86 19.50 6.21
N LEU A 70 -15.74 18.64 5.71
CA LEU A 70 -17.00 19.12 5.11
C LEU A 70 -18.01 19.56 6.19
N ARG A 71 -18.02 18.87 7.33
CA ARG A 71 -18.92 19.10 8.46
C ARG A 71 -18.41 18.33 9.69
N GLY A 72 -18.74 18.80 10.89
CA GLY A 72 -18.65 18.00 12.11
C GLY A 72 -20.06 17.53 12.51
N SER A 73 -20.24 16.23 12.65
CA SER A 73 -21.51 15.64 13.07
C SER A 73 -21.34 14.96 14.43
N SER A 74 -22.00 15.51 15.43
CA SER A 74 -22.15 14.91 16.76
C SER A 74 -23.66 14.81 17.08
N LEU A 75 -23.97 13.98 18.05
CA LEU A 75 -25.35 13.95 18.56
C LEU A 75 -25.80 15.35 19.00
N GLY A 76 -24.91 16.11 19.65
CA GLY A 76 -25.15 17.50 20.05
C GLY A 76 -25.37 18.45 18.86
N ALA A 77 -24.63 18.31 17.76
CA ALA A 77 -24.83 19.10 16.55
C ALA A 77 -26.19 18.81 15.89
N VAL A 78 -26.63 17.55 15.90
CA VAL A 78 -27.97 17.16 15.44
C VAL A 78 -29.04 17.78 16.32
N VAL A 79 -28.90 17.70 17.66
CA VAL A 79 -29.81 18.34 18.60
C VAL A 79 -29.91 19.84 18.36
N THR A 80 -28.77 20.51 18.27
CA THR A 80 -28.74 21.98 18.08
C THR A 80 -29.37 22.41 16.75
N SER A 81 -29.17 21.62 15.69
CA SER A 81 -29.80 21.91 14.39
C SER A 81 -31.31 21.87 14.44
N VAL A 82 -31.85 21.07 15.36
CA VAL A 82 -33.29 20.89 15.57
C VAL A 82 -33.88 21.90 16.55
N THR A 83 -33.23 22.04 17.71
CA THR A 83 -33.77 22.83 18.83
C THR A 83 -33.33 24.28 18.79
N ARG A 84 -32.24 24.59 18.04
CA ARG A 84 -31.54 25.88 18.05
C ARG A 84 -31.01 26.30 19.43
N THR A 85 -30.95 25.38 20.37
CA THR A 85 -30.42 25.53 21.72
C THR A 85 -29.24 24.62 21.94
N LEU A 86 -28.41 24.92 22.90
CA LEU A 86 -27.31 24.01 23.28
C LEU A 86 -27.90 22.69 23.81
N PRO A 87 -27.27 21.54 23.47
CA PRO A 87 -27.79 20.26 23.85
C PRO A 87 -27.72 20.07 25.37
N GLY A 88 -28.87 19.90 26.00
CA GLY A 88 -29.03 19.43 27.36
C GLY A 88 -29.44 17.97 27.42
N GLN A 89 -29.32 17.36 28.60
CA GLN A 89 -29.77 15.97 28.80
C GLN A 89 -31.19 15.68 28.32
N PRO A 90 -32.19 16.53 28.64
CA PRO A 90 -33.58 16.26 28.21
C PRO A 90 -33.75 16.34 26.70
N GLU A 91 -33.03 17.23 26.00
CA GLU A 91 -33.12 17.38 24.57
C GLU A 91 -32.48 16.18 23.82
N VAL A 92 -31.34 15.69 24.33
CA VAL A 92 -30.68 14.49 23.80
C VAL A 92 -31.59 13.27 23.96
N GLN A 93 -32.18 13.06 25.14
CA GLN A 93 -33.09 11.95 25.41
C GLN A 93 -34.40 12.07 24.60
N ALA A 94 -34.89 13.27 24.37
CA ALA A 94 -36.06 13.50 23.52
C ALA A 94 -35.79 13.14 22.06
N LEU A 95 -34.61 13.51 21.55
CA LEU A 95 -34.18 13.17 20.20
C LEU A 95 -33.96 11.65 20.03
N GLU A 96 -33.42 10.99 21.04
CA GLU A 96 -33.21 9.55 21.04
C GLU A 96 -34.49 8.74 20.82
N LYS A 97 -35.60 9.21 21.40
CA LYS A 97 -36.93 8.58 21.24
C LYS A 97 -37.52 8.75 19.85
N VAL A 98 -37.13 9.79 19.14
CA VAL A 98 -37.67 10.15 17.81
C VAL A 98 -36.75 9.75 16.68
N ALA A 99 -35.44 9.57 16.96
CA ALA A 99 -34.42 9.23 15.96
C ALA A 99 -34.65 7.81 15.41
N PRO A 100 -34.52 7.60 14.10
CA PRO A 100 -34.43 6.26 13.54
C PRO A 100 -33.29 5.46 14.16
N ASN A 101 -33.51 4.15 14.33
CA ASN A 101 -32.51 3.26 14.95
C ASN A 101 -31.11 3.35 14.30
N ASP A 102 -31.06 3.45 12.97
CA ASP A 102 -29.80 3.52 12.21
C ASP A 102 -28.97 4.75 12.59
N VAL A 103 -29.63 5.90 12.81
CA VAL A 103 -28.98 7.15 13.24
C VAL A 103 -28.56 7.05 14.70
N ARG A 104 -29.41 6.50 15.53
CA ARG A 104 -29.09 6.33 16.96
C ARG A 104 -27.84 5.48 17.15
N ILE A 105 -27.80 4.33 16.51
CA ILE A 105 -26.66 3.39 16.61
C ILE A 105 -25.37 4.02 16.06
N ALA A 106 -25.46 4.89 15.06
CA ALA A 106 -24.27 5.55 14.50
C ALA A 106 -23.62 6.55 15.48
N PHE A 107 -24.41 7.21 16.33
CA PHE A 107 -23.92 8.29 17.19
C PHE A 107 -23.86 7.91 18.68
N LEU A 108 -24.65 6.95 19.14
CA LEU A 108 -24.81 6.66 20.57
C LEU A 108 -24.95 5.16 20.82
N SER A 109 -24.23 4.67 21.82
CA SER A 109 -24.40 3.32 22.35
C SER A 109 -25.67 3.22 23.21
N ASN A 110 -26.28 2.03 23.25
CA ASN A 110 -27.51 1.79 24.00
C ASN A 110 -27.37 2.00 25.53
N ASP A 111 -26.16 1.89 26.05
CA ASP A 111 -25.82 2.08 27.47
C ASP A 111 -25.41 3.52 27.82
N HIS A 112 -25.46 4.43 26.85
CA HIS A 112 -25.06 5.84 26.97
C HIS A 112 -23.61 6.06 27.45
N THR A 113 -22.78 5.03 27.38
CA THR A 113 -21.36 5.15 27.80
C THR A 113 -20.44 5.57 26.65
N ARG A 114 -20.93 5.48 25.41
CA ARG A 114 -20.14 5.78 24.21
C ARG A 114 -20.93 6.62 23.22
N ALA A 115 -20.26 7.61 22.66
CA ALA A 115 -20.76 8.42 21.56
C ALA A 115 -19.73 8.53 20.45
N ASN A 116 -20.19 8.71 19.23
CA ASN A 116 -19.31 8.87 18.07
C ASN A 116 -19.40 10.31 17.53
N LEU A 117 -18.23 10.91 17.30
CA LEU A 117 -18.05 12.17 16.59
C LEU A 117 -17.61 11.85 15.18
N ILE A 118 -18.41 12.17 14.17
CA ILE A 118 -18.19 11.84 12.77
C ILE A 118 -17.81 13.11 12.01
N PHE A 119 -16.65 13.08 11.35
CA PHE A 119 -16.16 14.14 10.49
C PHE A 119 -16.02 13.62 9.05
N PRO A 120 -17.00 13.90 8.17
CA PRO A 120 -16.83 13.63 6.76
C PRO A 120 -15.68 14.45 6.18
N ILE A 121 -14.72 13.78 5.54
CA ILE A 121 -13.52 14.39 4.98
C ILE A 121 -13.72 14.59 3.49
N ALA A 122 -13.23 15.73 2.96
CA ALA A 122 -13.08 15.93 1.53
C ALA A 122 -12.15 14.85 0.94
N ASN A 123 -12.20 14.65 -0.37
CA ASN A 123 -11.31 13.70 -1.03
C ASN A 123 -9.88 14.25 -1.06
N ILE A 124 -9.20 14.17 0.08
CA ILE A 124 -7.80 14.57 0.25
C ILE A 124 -6.89 13.34 0.26
N PRO A 125 -5.63 13.50 -0.13
CA PRO A 125 -4.60 12.49 -0.09
C PRO A 125 -4.45 11.83 1.29
N LEU A 126 -4.05 10.56 1.30
CA LEU A 126 -3.92 9.79 2.55
C LEU A 126 -2.83 10.37 3.48
N SER A 127 -1.79 10.94 2.91
CA SER A 127 -0.72 11.65 3.62
C SER A 127 -1.23 12.92 4.33
N GLU A 128 -2.14 13.66 3.70
CA GLU A 128 -2.77 14.84 4.28
C GLU A 128 -3.78 14.45 5.36
N ARG A 129 -4.51 13.33 5.18
CA ARG A 129 -5.39 12.78 6.21
C ARG A 129 -4.63 12.45 7.50
N GLY A 130 -3.41 11.90 7.37
CA GLY A 130 -2.54 11.65 8.53
C GLY A 130 -2.22 12.92 9.29
N LYS A 131 -1.78 13.97 8.60
CA LYS A 131 -1.47 15.27 9.20
C LYS A 131 -2.70 15.90 9.86
N LEU A 132 -3.85 15.85 9.18
CA LEU A 132 -5.12 16.33 9.74
C LEU A 132 -5.48 15.58 11.03
N LEU A 133 -5.40 14.25 11.01
CA LEU A 133 -5.67 13.43 12.18
C LEU A 133 -4.74 13.77 13.36
N ASP A 134 -3.45 13.97 13.10
CA ASP A 134 -2.48 14.31 14.14
C ASP A 134 -2.75 15.71 14.72
N GLN A 135 -3.15 16.68 13.90
CA GLN A 135 -3.56 18.01 14.35
C GLN A 135 -4.85 17.94 15.19
N MET A 136 -5.86 17.20 14.74
CA MET A 136 -7.09 16.99 15.49
C MET A 136 -6.84 16.27 16.82
N LYS A 137 -5.91 15.31 16.86
CA LYS A 137 -5.48 14.66 18.12
C LYS A 137 -4.80 15.62 19.07
N ALA A 138 -3.94 16.51 18.57
CA ALA A 138 -3.24 17.50 19.40
C ALA A 138 -4.22 18.50 20.05
N ASP A 139 -5.32 18.81 19.37
CA ASP A 139 -6.38 19.69 19.87
C ASP A 139 -7.40 18.96 20.77
N LEU A 140 -7.24 17.66 20.97
CA LEU A 140 -8.21 16.85 21.70
C LEU A 140 -8.00 16.99 23.22
N HIS A 141 -8.79 17.86 23.84
CA HIS A 141 -8.74 18.13 25.27
C HIS A 141 -10.10 17.82 25.92
N PRO A 142 -10.41 16.54 26.17
CA PRO A 142 -11.67 16.14 26.79
C PRO A 142 -11.71 16.57 28.28
N PRO A 143 -12.92 16.83 28.82
CA PRO A 143 -13.08 17.12 30.25
C PRO A 143 -12.72 15.92 31.12
N ALA A 144 -12.55 16.17 32.43
CA ALA A 144 -12.19 15.11 33.37
C ALA A 144 -13.23 13.97 33.38
N GLY A 145 -12.74 12.73 33.31
CA GLY A 145 -13.59 11.54 33.25
C GLY A 145 -14.11 11.16 31.85
N VAL A 146 -13.78 11.95 30.82
CA VAL A 146 -14.08 11.65 29.43
C VAL A 146 -12.83 11.19 28.70
N ARG A 147 -12.92 10.11 27.95
CA ARG A 147 -11.88 9.63 27.04
C ARG A 147 -12.36 9.81 25.61
N ALA A 148 -11.56 10.43 24.77
CA ALA A 148 -11.85 10.53 23.34
C ALA A 148 -10.67 9.93 22.56
N THR A 149 -10.96 9.01 21.68
CA THR A 149 -9.96 8.29 20.87
C THR A 149 -10.36 8.29 19.41
N PRO A 150 -9.42 8.54 18.49
CA PRO A 150 -9.70 8.38 17.07
C PRO A 150 -10.06 6.94 16.75
N ALA A 151 -11.07 6.75 15.95
CA ALA A 151 -11.64 5.47 15.58
C ALA A 151 -11.99 5.45 14.08
N GLY A 152 -12.53 4.34 13.61
CA GLY A 152 -13.01 4.22 12.23
C GLY A 152 -11.95 3.78 11.22
N LEU A 153 -12.42 3.47 10.02
CA LEU A 153 -11.61 2.88 8.96
C LEU A 153 -10.50 3.83 8.46
N ALA A 154 -10.76 5.13 8.44
CA ALA A 154 -9.78 6.12 8.01
C ALA A 154 -8.58 6.18 8.97
N VAL A 155 -8.81 6.08 10.28
CA VAL A 155 -7.75 6.07 11.30
C VAL A 155 -6.90 4.82 11.18
N VAL A 156 -7.53 3.66 10.98
CA VAL A 156 -6.81 2.40 10.71
C VAL A 156 -5.97 2.51 9.44
N GLY A 157 -6.52 3.11 8.39
CA GLY A 157 -5.80 3.36 7.14
C GLY A 157 -4.56 4.23 7.33
N VAL A 158 -4.69 5.33 8.06
CA VAL A 158 -3.55 6.22 8.40
C VAL A 158 -2.52 5.50 9.26
N ALA A 159 -2.94 4.78 10.30
CA ALA A 159 -2.04 4.03 11.17
C ALA A 159 -1.28 2.94 10.40
N LEU A 160 -1.96 2.25 9.48
CA LEU A 160 -1.35 1.24 8.61
C LEU A 160 -0.29 1.87 7.69
N VAL A 161 -0.60 3.03 7.08
CA VAL A 161 0.38 3.75 6.24
C VAL A 161 1.60 4.17 7.06
N HIS A 162 1.39 4.76 8.23
CA HIS A 162 2.50 5.15 9.10
C HIS A 162 3.37 3.95 9.49
N ALA A 163 2.77 2.82 9.88
CA ALA A 163 3.49 1.60 10.22
C ALA A 163 4.29 1.04 9.04
N LEU A 164 3.70 1.04 7.84
CA LEU A 164 4.36 0.56 6.63
C LEU A 164 5.46 1.51 6.14
N GLN A 165 5.27 2.82 6.28
CA GLN A 165 6.28 3.81 5.92
C GLN A 165 7.46 3.81 6.91
N ALA A 166 7.20 3.73 8.20
CA ALA A 166 8.23 3.66 9.24
C ALA A 166 9.16 2.46 9.03
N ASN A 167 8.61 1.31 8.66
CA ASN A 167 9.35 0.06 8.51
C ASN A 167 9.79 -0.22 7.06
N ARG A 168 9.45 0.63 6.09
CA ARG A 168 9.75 0.39 4.66
C ARG A 168 11.22 0.20 4.40
N THR A 169 12.06 1.06 4.97
CA THR A 169 13.51 0.99 4.81
C THR A 169 14.05 -0.29 5.43
N GLU A 170 13.62 -0.60 6.65
CA GLU A 170 14.03 -1.84 7.34
C GLU A 170 13.60 -3.08 6.58
N MET A 171 12.36 -3.15 6.10
CA MET A 171 11.87 -4.26 5.29
C MET A 171 12.65 -4.43 3.98
N THR A 172 13.02 -3.32 3.34
CA THR A 172 13.82 -3.35 2.11
C THR A 172 15.24 -3.86 2.39
N PHE A 173 15.89 -3.40 3.46
CA PHE A 173 17.19 -3.91 3.87
C PHE A 173 17.13 -5.36 4.32
N LEU A 174 16.11 -5.76 5.07
CA LEU A 174 15.91 -7.14 5.47
C LEU A 174 15.74 -8.05 4.25
N ALA A 175 14.93 -7.66 3.28
CA ALA A 175 14.77 -8.39 2.03
C ALA A 175 16.11 -8.53 1.28
N LEU A 176 16.88 -7.45 1.19
CA LEU A 176 18.20 -7.47 0.56
C LEU A 176 19.16 -8.41 1.27
N VAL A 177 19.20 -8.37 2.61
CA VAL A 177 20.06 -9.25 3.43
C VAL A 177 19.66 -10.72 3.27
N LEU A 178 18.36 -11.02 3.29
CA LEU A 178 17.86 -12.39 3.11
C LEU A 178 18.18 -12.93 1.71
N VAL A 179 18.02 -12.11 0.68
CA VAL A 179 18.40 -12.47 -0.70
C VAL A 179 19.91 -12.66 -0.82
N ALA A 180 20.72 -11.77 -0.23
CA ALA A 180 22.17 -11.90 -0.22
C ALA A 180 22.62 -13.19 0.47
N LEU A 181 22.02 -13.50 1.62
CA LEU A 181 22.32 -14.72 2.38
C LEU A 181 21.95 -15.98 1.60
N TRP A 182 20.77 -15.97 0.96
CA TRP A 182 20.32 -17.06 0.10
C TRP A 182 21.26 -17.27 -1.09
N LEU A 183 21.60 -16.19 -1.79
CA LEU A 183 22.57 -16.27 -2.90
C LEU A 183 23.95 -16.72 -2.42
N LEU A 184 24.38 -16.32 -1.22
CA LEU A 184 25.65 -16.77 -0.65
C LEU A 184 25.63 -18.27 -0.37
N LEU A 185 24.52 -18.80 0.13
CA LEU A 185 24.33 -20.23 0.36
C LEU A 185 24.41 -21.03 -0.96
N VAL A 186 23.75 -20.51 -2.02
CA VAL A 186 23.70 -21.14 -3.34
C VAL A 186 25.04 -21.03 -4.08
N TYR A 187 25.58 -19.83 -4.17
CA TYR A 187 26.79 -19.57 -4.96
C TYR A 187 28.10 -19.91 -4.21
N ARG A 188 28.06 -19.97 -2.89
CA ARG A 188 29.22 -20.17 -2.00
C ARG A 188 30.40 -19.25 -2.32
N SER A 189 30.12 -18.10 -2.91
CA SER A 189 31.14 -17.12 -3.36
C SER A 189 30.60 -15.71 -3.19
N LEU A 190 31.20 -14.93 -2.31
CA LEU A 190 30.82 -13.55 -2.04
C LEU A 190 30.93 -12.68 -3.31
N ALA A 191 31.94 -12.92 -4.15
CA ALA A 191 32.10 -12.16 -5.39
C ALA A 191 30.93 -12.34 -6.36
N LYS A 192 30.43 -13.58 -6.52
CA LYS A 192 29.27 -13.86 -7.37
C LYS A 192 28.00 -13.20 -6.80
N VAL A 193 27.81 -13.24 -5.48
CA VAL A 193 26.70 -12.58 -4.79
C VAL A 193 26.72 -11.09 -5.03
N LEU A 194 27.84 -10.43 -4.78
CA LEU A 194 27.97 -8.99 -4.98
C LEU A 194 27.72 -8.60 -6.44
N LEU A 195 28.26 -9.37 -7.37
CA LEU A 195 28.10 -9.11 -8.80
C LEU A 195 26.62 -9.19 -9.24
N THR A 196 25.88 -10.16 -8.69
CA THR A 196 24.45 -10.33 -8.96
C THR A 196 23.60 -9.25 -8.26
N LEU A 197 24.01 -8.78 -7.09
CA LEU A 197 23.27 -7.77 -6.32
C LEU A 197 23.50 -6.34 -6.81
N VAL A 198 24.64 -6.01 -7.45
CA VAL A 198 24.88 -4.64 -7.96
C VAL A 198 23.75 -4.14 -8.87
N PRO A 199 23.30 -4.87 -9.91
CA PRO A 199 22.17 -4.43 -10.72
C PRO A 199 20.88 -4.26 -9.91
N VAL A 200 20.66 -5.13 -8.91
CA VAL A 200 19.48 -5.04 -8.04
C VAL A 200 19.50 -3.76 -7.21
N LEU A 201 20.64 -3.43 -6.62
CA LEU A 201 20.82 -2.17 -5.88
C LEU A 201 20.60 -0.94 -6.75
N VAL A 202 21.14 -0.96 -7.98
CA VAL A 202 20.92 0.11 -8.96
C VAL A 202 19.44 0.21 -9.32
N ALA A 203 18.75 -0.92 -9.53
CA ALA A 203 17.31 -0.93 -9.82
C ALA A 203 16.49 -0.37 -8.65
N VAL A 204 16.83 -0.71 -7.41
CA VAL A 204 16.19 -0.15 -6.20
C VAL A 204 16.40 1.36 -6.10
N GLY A 205 17.63 1.84 -6.36
CA GLY A 205 17.93 3.27 -6.37
C GLY A 205 17.15 4.03 -7.46
N LEU A 206 17.13 3.51 -8.69
CA LEU A 206 16.36 4.08 -9.79
C LEU A 206 14.86 4.02 -9.53
N SER A 207 14.36 2.95 -8.92
CA SER A 207 12.96 2.84 -8.50
C SER A 207 12.55 3.98 -7.55
N ALA A 208 13.41 4.35 -6.60
CA ALA A 208 13.15 5.47 -5.70
C ALA A 208 13.04 6.80 -6.48
N ILE A 209 13.91 7.01 -7.47
CA ILE A 209 13.88 8.20 -8.34
C ILE A 209 12.59 8.22 -9.18
N VAL A 210 12.19 7.07 -9.75
CA VAL A 210 10.95 6.94 -10.53
C VAL A 210 9.73 7.27 -9.69
N VAL A 211 9.63 6.71 -8.47
CA VAL A 211 8.53 7.02 -7.54
C VAL A 211 8.48 8.51 -7.20
N TYR A 212 9.63 9.13 -6.94
CA TYR A 212 9.71 10.56 -6.69
C TYR A 212 9.28 11.40 -7.91
N ALA A 213 9.72 11.04 -9.10
CA ALA A 213 9.42 11.75 -10.34
C ALA A 213 7.95 11.62 -10.77
N THR A 214 7.29 10.51 -10.45
CA THR A 214 5.86 10.32 -10.75
C THR A 214 4.95 11.10 -9.82
N GLY A 215 5.43 11.57 -8.67
CA GLY A 215 4.63 12.25 -7.65
C GLY A 215 3.50 11.40 -7.08
N LEU A 216 3.52 10.09 -7.32
CA LEU A 216 2.50 9.17 -6.83
C LEU A 216 2.64 8.98 -5.32
N GLU A 217 1.51 9.03 -4.63
CA GLU A 217 1.48 8.91 -3.19
C GLU A 217 1.80 7.50 -2.72
N LEU A 218 2.55 7.45 -1.62
CA LEU A 218 2.83 6.19 -0.95
C LEU A 218 1.58 5.72 -0.22
N SER A 219 0.99 4.66 -0.71
CA SER A 219 -0.11 3.93 -0.09
C SER A 219 0.40 2.67 0.61
N PRO A 220 -0.40 2.01 1.44
CA PRO A 220 -0.05 0.71 2.00
C PRO A 220 0.38 -0.30 0.92
N LEU A 221 -0.31 -0.28 -0.21
CA LEU A 221 -0.05 -1.19 -1.32
C LEU A 221 1.25 -0.86 -2.05
N THR A 222 1.55 0.42 -2.28
CA THR A 222 2.79 0.85 -2.95
C THR A 222 4.03 0.72 -2.07
N SER A 223 3.87 0.62 -0.75
CA SER A 223 4.99 0.40 0.18
C SER A 223 5.67 -0.96 -0.01
N VAL A 224 4.94 -1.95 -0.53
CA VAL A 224 5.48 -3.29 -0.84
C VAL A 224 6.34 -3.29 -2.12
N ALA A 225 6.30 -2.23 -2.93
CA ALA A 225 7.02 -2.17 -4.20
C ALA A 225 8.55 -2.30 -4.03
N GLY A 226 9.14 -1.82 -2.92
CA GLY A 226 10.57 -1.96 -2.64
C GLY A 226 11.06 -3.42 -2.59
N PRO A 227 10.57 -4.25 -1.67
CA PRO A 227 10.87 -5.68 -1.63
C PRO A 227 10.56 -6.41 -2.94
N LEU A 228 9.49 -6.03 -3.64
CA LEU A 228 9.11 -6.61 -4.92
C LEU A 228 10.16 -6.34 -6.02
N VAL A 229 10.71 -5.12 -6.09
CA VAL A 229 11.80 -4.79 -7.02
C VAL A 229 13.04 -5.63 -6.75
N ILE A 230 13.37 -5.87 -5.48
CA ILE A 230 14.50 -6.74 -5.11
C ILE A 230 14.24 -8.16 -5.60
N ALA A 231 13.05 -8.71 -5.35
CA ALA A 231 12.71 -10.07 -5.78
C ALA A 231 12.79 -10.24 -7.30
N VAL A 232 12.10 -9.38 -8.06
CA VAL A 232 12.07 -9.42 -9.53
C VAL A 232 13.45 -9.11 -10.13
N GLY A 233 14.14 -8.09 -9.60
CA GLY A 233 15.49 -7.74 -10.04
C GLY A 233 16.50 -8.86 -9.79
N THR A 234 16.39 -9.56 -8.67
CA THR A 234 17.23 -10.72 -8.36
C THR A 234 16.95 -11.89 -9.30
N GLU A 235 15.68 -12.19 -9.59
CA GLU A 235 15.31 -13.22 -10.56
C GLU A 235 15.96 -12.93 -11.92
N PHE A 236 15.84 -11.71 -12.42
CA PHE A 236 16.44 -11.31 -13.69
C PHE A 236 17.97 -11.39 -13.67
N ALA A 237 18.60 -10.94 -12.59
CA ALA A 237 20.05 -10.99 -12.46
C ALA A 237 20.59 -12.44 -12.39
N VAL A 238 19.91 -13.30 -11.62
CA VAL A 238 20.27 -14.71 -11.46
C VAL A 238 20.17 -15.47 -12.80
N LEU A 239 19.09 -15.28 -13.55
CA LEU A 239 18.89 -15.93 -14.84
C LEU A 239 20.01 -15.58 -15.85
N ILE A 240 20.39 -14.30 -15.93
CA ILE A 240 21.48 -13.86 -16.82
C ILE A 240 22.83 -14.40 -16.33
N ALA A 241 23.11 -14.32 -15.02
CA ALA A 241 24.36 -14.79 -14.44
C ALA A 241 24.52 -16.31 -14.63
N THR A 242 23.47 -17.09 -14.39
CA THR A 242 23.51 -18.55 -14.57
C THR A 242 23.83 -18.93 -16.00
N ARG A 243 23.22 -18.26 -16.96
CA ARG A 243 23.51 -18.51 -18.37
C ARG A 243 24.92 -18.11 -18.79
N TYR A 244 25.38 -17.01 -18.27
CA TYR A 244 26.77 -16.62 -18.49
C TYR A 244 27.74 -17.72 -18.02
N VAL A 245 27.52 -18.24 -16.81
CA VAL A 245 28.35 -19.31 -16.25
C VAL A 245 28.29 -20.58 -17.11
N GLU A 246 27.09 -21.02 -17.52
CA GLU A 246 26.94 -22.18 -18.40
C GLU A 246 27.68 -22.03 -19.72
N GLU A 247 27.64 -20.86 -20.36
CA GLU A 247 28.40 -20.65 -21.64
C GLU A 247 29.88 -20.54 -21.39
N ARG A 248 30.36 -20.06 -20.22
CA ARG A 248 31.77 -20.08 -19.83
C ARG A 248 32.27 -21.51 -19.58
N GLU A 249 31.47 -22.35 -18.94
CA GLU A 249 31.77 -23.79 -18.74
C GLU A 249 31.87 -24.56 -20.05
N ARG A 250 31.19 -24.13 -21.10
CA ARG A 250 31.30 -24.66 -22.47
C ARG A 250 32.57 -24.17 -23.18
N GLY A 251 33.46 -23.46 -22.51
CA GLY A 251 34.74 -22.99 -23.05
C GLY A 251 34.67 -21.72 -23.90
N ARG A 252 33.54 -20.99 -23.91
CA ARG A 252 33.42 -19.74 -24.66
C ARG A 252 34.23 -18.60 -24.01
N THR A 253 34.67 -17.66 -24.84
CA THR A 253 35.26 -16.43 -24.32
C THR A 253 34.24 -15.60 -23.52
N PRO A 254 34.67 -14.72 -22.59
CA PRO A 254 33.73 -13.90 -21.83
C PRO A 254 32.74 -13.11 -22.69
N ALA A 255 33.23 -12.51 -23.78
CA ALA A 255 32.40 -11.74 -24.71
C ALA A 255 31.40 -12.62 -25.48
N ASP A 256 31.86 -13.81 -25.94
CA ASP A 256 30.99 -14.75 -26.65
C ASP A 256 29.95 -15.41 -25.72
N ALA A 257 30.31 -15.67 -24.46
CA ALA A 257 29.40 -16.20 -23.47
C ALA A 257 28.23 -15.24 -23.20
N VAL A 258 28.53 -13.95 -23.00
CA VAL A 258 27.50 -12.92 -22.86
C VAL A 258 26.63 -12.82 -24.12
N ARG A 259 27.28 -12.69 -25.29
CA ARG A 259 26.54 -12.56 -26.56
C ARG A 259 25.60 -13.74 -26.80
N THR A 260 26.08 -14.96 -26.61
CA THR A 260 25.30 -16.18 -26.82
C THR A 260 24.19 -16.32 -25.77
N GLY A 261 24.50 -16.01 -24.51
CA GLY A 261 23.53 -16.02 -23.41
C GLY A 261 22.36 -15.05 -23.70
N ILE A 262 22.69 -13.80 -24.05
CA ILE A 262 21.67 -12.79 -24.37
C ILE A 262 20.86 -13.15 -25.62
N VAL A 263 21.50 -13.65 -26.70
CA VAL A 263 20.78 -13.99 -27.94
C VAL A 263 19.83 -15.18 -27.73
N ARG A 264 20.26 -16.20 -26.96
CA ARG A 264 19.45 -17.41 -26.76
C ARG A 264 18.29 -17.23 -25.78
N ILE A 265 18.52 -16.50 -24.69
CA ILE A 265 17.50 -16.32 -23.65
C ILE A 265 16.83 -14.97 -23.75
N GLY A 266 17.47 -13.96 -24.33
CA GLY A 266 17.01 -12.59 -24.32
C GLY A 266 15.57 -12.43 -24.82
N ARG A 267 15.19 -13.19 -25.87
CA ARG A 267 13.81 -13.14 -26.37
C ARG A 267 12.81 -13.65 -25.33
N ALA A 268 13.04 -14.82 -24.73
CA ALA A 268 12.16 -15.38 -23.70
C ALA A 268 12.17 -14.51 -22.43
N PHE A 269 13.34 -14.01 -22.05
CA PHE A 269 13.53 -13.15 -20.90
C PHE A 269 12.80 -11.80 -21.05
N VAL A 270 12.95 -11.13 -22.18
CA VAL A 270 12.25 -9.89 -22.48
C VAL A 270 10.74 -10.14 -22.59
N ALA A 271 10.32 -11.23 -23.22
CA ALA A 271 8.92 -11.60 -23.31
C ALA A 271 8.30 -11.81 -21.90
N SER A 272 8.97 -12.56 -21.02
CA SER A 272 8.54 -12.77 -19.63
C SER A 272 8.46 -11.45 -18.87
N GLY A 273 9.52 -10.63 -18.93
CA GLY A 273 9.55 -9.33 -18.27
C GLY A 273 8.46 -8.37 -18.77
N LEU A 274 8.26 -8.31 -20.09
CA LEU A 274 7.19 -7.49 -20.68
C LEU A 274 5.79 -8.02 -20.34
N THR A 275 5.61 -9.33 -20.22
CA THR A 275 4.34 -9.91 -19.76
C THR A 275 4.03 -9.46 -18.32
N LEU A 276 5.04 -9.47 -17.47
CA LEU A 276 4.89 -9.00 -16.08
C LEU A 276 4.57 -7.50 -16.04
N VAL A 277 5.31 -6.67 -16.80
CA VAL A 277 5.02 -5.23 -16.94
C VAL A 277 3.62 -5.02 -17.48
N GLY A 278 3.20 -5.76 -18.52
CA GLY A 278 1.86 -5.69 -19.09
C GLY A 278 0.76 -6.06 -18.11
N GLY A 279 0.97 -7.11 -17.30
CA GLY A 279 0.04 -7.52 -16.25
C GLY A 279 -0.19 -6.40 -15.24
N PHE A 280 0.86 -5.75 -14.75
CA PHE A 280 0.73 -4.61 -13.84
C PHE A 280 0.20 -3.36 -14.53
N ALA A 281 0.51 -3.14 -15.81
CA ALA A 281 -0.06 -2.05 -16.59
C ALA A 281 -1.58 -2.18 -16.76
N VAL A 282 -2.11 -3.40 -16.85
CA VAL A 282 -3.56 -3.63 -16.84
C VAL A 282 -4.16 -3.22 -15.47
N ILE A 283 -3.51 -3.52 -14.36
CA ILE A 283 -3.95 -3.07 -13.03
C ILE A 283 -3.96 -1.53 -12.96
N ALA A 284 -3.01 -0.87 -13.62
CA ALA A 284 -2.95 0.60 -13.71
C ALA A 284 -4.17 1.24 -14.38
N THR A 285 -4.97 0.48 -15.14
CA THR A 285 -6.24 0.96 -15.73
C THR A 285 -7.43 0.93 -14.76
N SER A 286 -7.23 0.46 -13.53
CA SER A 286 -8.27 0.36 -12.52
C SER A 286 -8.87 1.73 -12.17
N ARG A 287 -10.19 1.77 -11.96
CA ARG A 287 -10.89 2.95 -11.42
C ARG A 287 -10.62 3.17 -9.94
N PHE A 288 -10.12 2.17 -9.24
CA PHE A 288 -9.80 2.27 -7.82
C PHE A 288 -8.38 2.85 -7.66
N PRO A 289 -8.23 4.07 -7.11
CA PRO A 289 -6.95 4.81 -7.10
C PRO A 289 -5.78 4.01 -6.51
N LEU A 290 -6.00 3.29 -5.40
CA LEU A 290 -4.96 2.48 -4.76
C LEU A 290 -4.37 1.41 -5.69
N LEU A 291 -5.23 0.71 -6.43
CA LEU A 291 -4.82 -0.34 -7.37
C LEU A 291 -4.14 0.28 -8.59
N ARG A 292 -4.68 1.39 -9.09
CA ARG A 292 -4.09 2.11 -10.22
C ARG A 292 -2.66 2.53 -9.93
N ASP A 293 -2.45 3.21 -8.80
CA ASP A 293 -1.14 3.74 -8.41
C ASP A 293 -0.14 2.60 -8.13
N PHE A 294 -0.60 1.52 -7.50
CA PHE A 294 0.19 0.30 -7.34
C PHE A 294 0.59 -0.29 -8.70
N GLY A 295 -0.36 -0.45 -9.61
CA GLY A 295 -0.10 -0.98 -10.95
C GLY A 295 0.95 -0.16 -11.71
N ILE A 296 0.85 1.19 -11.67
CA ILE A 296 1.80 2.10 -12.30
C ILE A 296 3.20 1.92 -11.69
N ILE A 297 3.31 1.99 -10.37
CA ILE A 297 4.61 1.91 -9.67
C ILE A 297 5.27 0.56 -9.93
N VAL A 298 4.53 -0.55 -9.82
CA VAL A 298 5.10 -1.88 -10.02
C VAL A 298 5.47 -2.13 -11.47
N ALA A 299 4.66 -1.69 -12.44
CA ALA A 299 4.99 -1.81 -13.86
C ALA A 299 6.27 -1.04 -14.20
N LEU A 300 6.40 0.21 -13.74
CA LEU A 300 7.59 1.02 -13.97
C LEU A 300 8.83 0.41 -13.28
N ASN A 301 8.69 -0.04 -12.06
CA ASN A 301 9.79 -0.64 -11.31
C ASN A 301 10.26 -1.96 -11.93
N THR A 302 9.33 -2.79 -12.40
CA THR A 302 9.66 -4.02 -13.12
C THR A 302 10.38 -3.73 -14.43
N LEU A 303 9.93 -2.71 -15.17
CA LEU A 303 10.60 -2.27 -16.39
C LEU A 303 12.02 -1.77 -16.11
N VAL A 304 12.19 -0.96 -15.07
CA VAL A 304 13.54 -0.49 -14.63
C VAL A 304 14.41 -1.68 -14.25
N ALA A 305 13.93 -2.62 -13.45
CA ALA A 305 14.68 -3.81 -13.06
C ALA A 305 15.11 -4.65 -14.28
N LEU A 306 14.21 -4.84 -15.25
CA LEU A 306 14.49 -5.54 -16.51
C LEU A 306 15.57 -4.83 -17.31
N LEU A 307 15.47 -3.52 -17.49
CA LEU A 307 16.43 -2.72 -18.25
C LEU A 307 17.81 -2.71 -17.58
N VAL A 308 17.84 -2.53 -16.26
CA VAL A 308 19.10 -2.55 -15.49
C VAL A 308 19.77 -3.92 -15.59
N ALA A 309 19.02 -5.01 -15.46
CA ALA A 309 19.56 -6.36 -15.61
C ALA A 309 20.13 -6.59 -17.01
N LEU A 310 19.45 -6.16 -18.07
CA LEU A 310 19.88 -6.34 -19.45
C LEU A 310 21.08 -5.47 -19.84
N VAL A 311 21.14 -4.25 -19.32
CA VAL A 311 22.17 -3.26 -19.74
C VAL A 311 23.40 -3.32 -18.84
N LEU A 312 23.21 -3.44 -17.52
CA LEU A 312 24.32 -3.32 -16.57
C LEU A 312 25.00 -4.65 -16.27
N LEU A 313 24.22 -5.75 -16.17
CA LEU A 313 24.80 -7.03 -15.75
C LEU A 313 25.76 -7.64 -16.78
N PRO A 314 25.50 -7.63 -18.10
CA PRO A 314 26.39 -8.21 -19.09
C PRO A 314 27.82 -7.62 -19.07
N PRO A 315 28.02 -6.30 -19.17
CA PRO A 315 29.38 -5.73 -19.10
C PRO A 315 30.03 -5.95 -17.74
N LEU A 316 29.24 -5.99 -16.65
CA LEU A 316 29.76 -6.25 -15.32
C LEU A 316 30.33 -7.69 -15.19
N LEU A 317 29.64 -8.67 -15.79
CA LEU A 317 30.11 -10.07 -15.82
C LEU A 317 31.43 -10.21 -16.61
N VAL A 318 31.54 -9.57 -17.78
CA VAL A 318 32.77 -9.57 -18.59
C VAL A 318 33.91 -8.89 -17.86
N TRP A 319 33.65 -7.75 -17.24
CA TRP A 319 34.64 -7.02 -16.44
C TRP A 319 35.16 -7.85 -15.26
N ALA A 320 34.26 -8.53 -14.54
CA ALA A 320 34.61 -9.35 -13.39
C ALA A 320 35.47 -10.55 -13.77
N ASP A 321 35.15 -11.20 -14.88
CA ASP A 321 35.89 -12.37 -15.38
C ASP A 321 37.33 -12.01 -15.83
N GLY A 322 37.55 -10.76 -16.28
CA GLY A 322 38.87 -10.23 -16.61
C GLY A 322 39.76 -9.91 -15.40
N HIS A 323 39.24 -9.94 -14.16
CA HIS A 323 40.01 -9.57 -12.97
C HIS A 323 40.52 -10.79 -12.20
N PRO A 324 41.85 -10.97 -12.06
CA PRO A 324 42.46 -12.17 -11.45
C PRO A 324 42.07 -12.39 -9.97
N ARG A 325 41.63 -11.35 -9.27
CA ARG A 325 41.17 -11.43 -7.89
C ARG A 325 39.73 -11.97 -7.76
N ILE A 326 38.96 -11.96 -8.86
CA ILE A 326 37.58 -12.41 -8.92
C ILE A 326 37.50 -13.75 -9.68
N LYS A 327 38.48 -14.65 -9.53
CA LYS A 327 38.55 -15.97 -10.20
C LYS A 327 37.33 -16.88 -9.97
N SER A 328 36.17 -16.31 -9.65
CA SER A 328 34.97 -16.97 -9.26
C SER A 328 34.16 -17.61 -10.40
N PHE A 329 34.55 -17.33 -11.65
CA PHE A 329 33.89 -17.86 -12.85
C PHE A 329 34.75 -18.91 -13.58
N SER A 330 35.85 -19.37 -12.95
CA SER A 330 36.61 -20.52 -13.48
C SER A 330 35.72 -21.76 -13.49
N PRO A 331 35.79 -22.61 -14.53
CA PRO A 331 34.98 -23.82 -14.60
C PRO A 331 35.23 -24.72 -13.39
N GLY A 332 34.34 -24.67 -12.42
CA GLY A 332 34.22 -25.60 -11.32
C GLY A 332 32.97 -26.43 -11.52
N PRO A 333 32.72 -27.46 -10.75
CA PRO A 333 31.49 -28.24 -10.89
C PRO A 333 30.30 -27.31 -10.82
N GLY A 334 29.42 -27.44 -11.81
CA GLY A 334 28.32 -26.53 -12.16
C GLY A 334 27.66 -25.79 -11.01
N LEU A 335 27.04 -24.67 -11.27
CA LEU A 335 26.48 -23.73 -10.29
C LEU A 335 25.65 -24.36 -9.17
N LEU A 336 25.13 -25.57 -9.40
CA LEU A 336 24.35 -26.38 -8.48
C LEU A 336 25.07 -27.70 -8.07
N GLY A 337 26.36 -27.87 -8.42
CA GLY A 337 27.10 -29.10 -8.10
C GLY A 337 26.61 -30.34 -8.84
N ILE A 338 25.78 -30.18 -9.84
CA ILE A 338 25.31 -31.27 -10.71
C ILE A 338 26.36 -31.42 -11.81
N PRO A 339 27.06 -32.57 -11.93
CA PRO A 339 27.97 -32.81 -13.04
C PRO A 339 27.16 -32.75 -14.34
N THR A 340 27.41 -31.76 -15.18
CA THR A 340 26.96 -31.81 -16.57
C THR A 340 27.93 -32.75 -17.30
N GLU A 341 27.65 -34.05 -17.26
CA GLU A 341 28.28 -34.94 -18.22
C GLU A 341 27.93 -34.43 -19.62
N PRO A 342 28.95 -34.18 -20.48
CA PRO A 342 28.65 -33.92 -21.86
C PRO A 342 27.93 -35.16 -22.38
N MET A 343 26.71 -34.99 -22.87
CA MET A 343 25.99 -36.05 -23.58
C MET A 343 26.83 -36.31 -24.84
N VAL A 344 27.73 -37.26 -24.73
CA VAL A 344 28.45 -37.79 -25.88
C VAL A 344 27.42 -38.54 -26.67
N VAL A 345 26.84 -37.83 -27.66
CA VAL A 345 26.11 -38.50 -28.74
C VAL A 345 27.14 -39.28 -29.50
N THR A 346 27.34 -40.53 -29.10
CA THR A 346 28.03 -41.51 -29.93
C THR A 346 27.23 -41.61 -31.23
N PRO A 347 27.82 -41.33 -32.40
CA PRO A 347 27.18 -41.62 -33.69
C PRO A 347 26.84 -43.10 -33.68
N GLY A 348 25.58 -43.42 -33.81
CA GLY A 348 25.13 -44.79 -33.82
C GLY A 348 25.96 -45.61 -34.80
N SER A 349 26.51 -46.71 -34.31
CA SER A 349 26.95 -47.80 -35.14
C SER A 349 25.70 -48.38 -35.82
N GLU A 350 25.41 -47.90 -37.02
CA GLU A 350 24.53 -48.60 -37.92
C GLU A 350 25.22 -49.92 -38.27
N THR A 351 24.79 -51.00 -37.64
CA THR A 351 25.06 -52.32 -38.15
C THR A 351 24.19 -52.51 -39.40
N PRO A 352 24.80 -52.85 -40.53
CA PRO A 352 24.04 -53.21 -41.71
C PRO A 352 23.34 -54.54 -41.44
N THR A 353 22.04 -54.53 -41.35
CA THR A 353 21.22 -55.75 -41.44
C THR A 353 21.23 -56.20 -42.86
N ASP A 354 22.02 -57.23 -43.08
CA ASP A 354 22.01 -58.11 -44.28
C ASP A 354 20.60 -58.67 -44.41
N VAL A 355 19.91 -58.27 -45.50
CA VAL A 355 18.65 -58.91 -45.91
C VAL A 355 19.01 -59.74 -47.13
N THR A 356 19.25 -61.02 -46.91
CA THR A 356 19.24 -62.05 -47.92
C THR A 356 17.88 -62.77 -47.93
N VAL A 357 17.28 -62.82 -49.12
CA VAL A 357 16.15 -63.60 -49.67
C VAL A 357 14.76 -63.08 -49.35
#